data_74d6d65b2b5f346fa91e49a603e5b5c4
#
_entry.id   74d6d65b2b5f346fa91e49a603e5b5c4
#
_cell.length_a   1.000
_cell.length_b   1.000
_cell.length_c   1.000
_cell.angle_alpha   90.00
_cell.angle_beta   90.00
_cell.angle_gamma   90.00
#
_symmetry.space_group_name_H-M   'P 1'
#
loop_
_entity.id
_entity.type
_entity.pdbx_description
1 polymer ?
#
loop_
_entity_poly.entity_id
_entity_poly.type
_entity_poly.pdbx_seq_one_letter_code
_entity_poly.pdbx_strand_id
1 'polypeptide(L)'
;MGQKRLMVVESAAVQLSGADRAQGLNTSRIHLAPGDILPAWVLAHLRTDHAGEVGAVCIYQGVLQFARDPKLLAFAQHHLATEQNHLRLISGWLPAAQYSRLLPLWRLAGFLTGALPALFGPKAVYATIEAVETFVNYHYEVQILALARQIEFRHLRQTLLDCQADEVAHRDEAAAAAKGFSQSGWMLRAWCAMVGAGSKAAVTLIRHI
;
A
#
# COMPACT_ATOMS: atom_id res chain seq x y z
N MET A 1 49.17 19.48 51.30
CA MET A 1 48.10 18.71 52.01
C MET A 1 46.79 19.41 51.83
N GLY A 2 45.91 18.89 51.03
CA GLY A 2 44.60 19.45 50.74
C GLY A 2 43.64 18.34 50.34
N GLN A 3 42.80 17.90 51.29
CA GLN A 3 41.76 16.89 51.09
C GLN A 3 40.62 17.47 50.26
N LYS A 4 40.31 16.84 49.11
CA LYS A 4 39.11 17.10 48.33
C LYS A 4 37.91 16.37 48.98
N ARG A 5 36.95 17.14 49.44
CA ARG A 5 35.62 16.68 49.92
C ARG A 5 34.83 16.17 48.74
N LEU A 6 34.44 14.90 48.80
CA LEU A 6 33.45 14.29 47.89
C LEU A 6 32.06 14.70 48.34
N MET A 7 31.34 15.45 47.49
CA MET A 7 29.89 15.71 47.72
C MET A 7 29.09 14.52 47.21
N VAL A 8 28.42 13.86 48.15
CA VAL A 8 27.41 12.84 47.85
C VAL A 8 26.12 13.59 47.49
N VAL A 9 25.64 13.38 46.26
CA VAL A 9 24.35 13.87 45.82
C VAL A 9 23.32 12.81 46.20
N GLU A 10 22.50 13.13 47.19
CA GLU A 10 21.38 12.31 47.61
C GLU A 10 20.26 12.37 46.56
N SER A 11 19.93 11.19 46.02
CA SER A 11 18.84 10.99 45.02
C SER A 11 17.51 11.10 45.74
N ALA A 12 16.77 12.19 45.49
CA ALA A 12 15.39 12.33 45.89
C ALA A 12 14.49 11.40 45.07
N ALA A 13 14.08 10.29 45.64
CA ALA A 13 13.04 9.44 45.07
C ALA A 13 11.69 10.15 45.15
N VAL A 14 11.18 10.61 44.00
CA VAL A 14 9.80 11.11 43.89
C VAL A 14 8.87 9.91 43.96
N GLN A 15 8.14 9.80 45.08
CA GLN A 15 7.01 8.87 45.25
C GLN A 15 5.84 9.38 44.43
N LEU A 16 5.53 8.75 43.31
CA LEU A 16 4.32 8.96 42.56
C LEU A 16 3.11 8.35 43.30
N SER A 17 2.05 9.13 43.44
CA SER A 17 0.86 8.74 44.17
C SER A 17 0.06 7.64 43.42
N GLY A 18 -0.67 6.81 44.20
CA GLY A 18 -1.37 5.62 43.69
C GLY A 18 -2.52 5.87 42.70
N ALA A 19 -2.76 7.10 42.26
CA ALA A 19 -3.79 7.44 41.27
C ALA A 19 -3.34 7.25 39.82
N ASP A 20 -2.02 7.23 39.54
CA ASP A 20 -1.47 7.10 38.19
C ASP A 20 -1.33 5.63 37.72
N ARG A 21 -1.69 4.66 38.55
CA ARG A 21 -1.60 3.22 38.21
C ARG A 21 -2.75 2.67 37.38
N ALA A 22 -3.80 3.46 37.09
CA ALA A 22 -5.01 2.96 36.40
C ALA A 22 -5.03 3.19 34.89
N GLN A 23 -4.05 3.90 34.33
CA GLN A 23 -3.86 3.98 32.88
C GLN A 23 -2.55 3.30 32.52
N GLY A 24 -2.58 1.98 32.48
CA GLY A 24 -1.48 1.16 32.00
C GLY A 24 -1.26 1.35 30.51
N LEU A 25 -0.70 2.50 30.13
CA LEU A 25 0.00 2.64 28.87
C LEU A 25 1.15 1.63 28.92
N ASN A 26 1.02 0.55 28.15
CA ASN A 26 2.04 -0.47 28.01
C ASN A 26 3.27 0.14 27.32
N THR A 27 4.11 0.85 28.09
CA THR A 27 5.33 1.53 27.62
C THR A 27 6.45 0.57 27.18
N SER A 28 6.19 -0.75 27.18
CA SER A 28 7.19 -1.76 26.81
C SER A 28 7.23 -2.07 25.32
N ARG A 29 6.32 -1.58 24.47
CA ARG A 29 6.38 -1.74 23.03
C ARG A 29 6.94 -0.49 22.36
N ILE A 30 8.21 -0.56 21.95
CA ILE A 30 8.85 0.47 21.13
C ILE A 30 8.27 0.49 19.70
N HIS A 31 7.61 -0.60 19.26
CA HIS A 31 7.11 -0.77 17.90
C HIS A 31 5.61 -1.02 17.89
N LEU A 32 4.90 -0.27 17.05
CA LEU A 32 3.48 -0.48 16.78
C LEU A 32 3.24 -1.74 15.95
N ALA A 33 2.10 -2.37 16.18
CA ALA A 33 1.64 -3.59 15.52
C ALA A 33 0.20 -3.40 14.98
N PRO A 34 -0.27 -4.28 14.09
CA PRO A 34 -1.67 -4.31 13.68
C PRO A 34 -2.62 -4.27 14.88
N GLY A 35 -3.62 -3.37 14.84
CA GLY A 35 -4.57 -3.15 15.93
C GLY A 35 -4.18 -2.07 16.93
N ASP A 36 -2.96 -1.54 16.90
CA ASP A 36 -2.57 -0.39 17.71
C ASP A 36 -3.19 0.92 17.17
N ILE A 37 -3.30 1.94 18.02
CA ILE A 37 -3.80 3.26 17.62
C ILE A 37 -2.73 3.96 16.78
N LEU A 38 -3.08 4.31 15.56
CA LEU A 38 -2.20 5.00 14.62
C LEU A 38 -2.55 6.49 14.51
N PRO A 39 -1.56 7.36 14.26
CA PRO A 39 -1.80 8.77 13.98
C PRO A 39 -2.66 8.99 12.74
N ALA A 40 -3.44 10.07 12.71
CA ALA A 40 -4.36 10.37 11.61
C ALA A 40 -3.69 10.43 10.23
N TRP A 41 -2.44 10.91 10.15
CA TRP A 41 -1.71 10.96 8.89
C TRP A 41 -1.34 9.55 8.38
N VAL A 42 -1.00 8.60 9.26
CA VAL A 42 -0.75 7.19 8.91
C VAL A 42 -2.04 6.53 8.42
N LEU A 43 -3.16 6.74 9.16
CA LEU A 43 -4.47 6.24 8.75
C LEU A 43 -4.91 6.77 7.40
N ALA A 44 -4.61 8.05 7.07
CA ALA A 44 -4.91 8.63 5.77
C ALA A 44 -4.10 7.96 4.64
N HIS A 45 -2.84 7.59 4.87
CA HIS A 45 -2.04 6.82 3.93
C HIS A 45 -2.57 5.40 3.76
N LEU A 46 -2.75 4.66 4.85
CA LEU A 46 -3.28 3.30 4.83
C LEU A 46 -4.68 3.21 4.18
N ARG A 47 -5.51 4.26 4.28
CA ARG A 47 -6.79 4.32 3.59
C ARG A 47 -6.60 4.35 2.07
N THR A 48 -5.58 5.06 1.58
CA THR A 48 -5.27 5.08 0.14
C THR A 48 -4.72 3.74 -0.32
N ASP A 49 -3.87 3.09 0.48
CA ASP A 49 -3.33 1.76 0.17
C ASP A 49 -4.46 0.74 0.12
N HIS A 50 -5.27 0.67 1.18
CA HIS A 50 -6.41 -0.26 1.23
C HIS A 50 -7.35 -0.10 0.01
N ALA A 51 -7.65 1.12 -0.40
CA ALA A 51 -8.48 1.35 -1.58
C ALA A 51 -7.74 0.96 -2.88
N GLY A 52 -6.42 1.17 -2.94
CA GLY A 52 -5.55 0.71 -4.01
C GLY A 52 -5.61 -0.80 -4.18
N GLU A 53 -5.38 -1.55 -3.09
CA GLU A 53 -5.42 -3.02 -3.08
C GLU A 53 -6.80 -3.57 -3.46
N VAL A 54 -7.89 -2.94 -2.98
CA VAL A 54 -9.25 -3.29 -3.42
C VAL A 54 -9.40 -3.08 -4.92
N GLY A 55 -8.83 -2.00 -5.46
CA GLY A 55 -8.80 -1.72 -6.90
C GLY A 55 -8.01 -2.76 -7.67
N ALA A 56 -6.79 -3.10 -7.21
CA ALA A 56 -5.91 -4.08 -7.85
C ALA A 56 -6.55 -5.47 -7.92
N VAL A 57 -7.13 -5.95 -6.82
CA VAL A 57 -7.91 -7.20 -6.81
C VAL A 57 -9.01 -7.16 -7.88
N CYS A 58 -9.74 -6.04 -8.01
CA CYS A 58 -10.80 -5.91 -9.01
C CYS A 58 -10.24 -5.80 -10.44
N ILE A 59 -9.06 -5.21 -10.66
CA ILE A 59 -8.39 -5.19 -11.97
C ILE A 59 -8.17 -6.63 -12.45
N TYR A 60 -7.53 -7.47 -11.65
CA TYR A 60 -7.25 -8.85 -12.04
C TYR A 60 -8.54 -9.69 -12.20
N GLN A 61 -9.58 -9.44 -11.40
CA GLN A 61 -10.90 -10.04 -11.60
C GLN A 61 -11.51 -9.64 -12.95
N GLY A 62 -11.38 -8.37 -13.34
CA GLY A 62 -11.81 -7.88 -14.65
C GLY A 62 -11.05 -8.53 -15.79
N VAL A 63 -9.72 -8.69 -15.67
CA VAL A 63 -8.91 -9.41 -16.66
C VAL A 63 -9.38 -10.86 -16.79
N LEU A 64 -9.51 -11.59 -15.68
CA LEU A 64 -9.92 -13.00 -15.68
C LEU A 64 -11.30 -13.24 -16.28
N GLN A 65 -12.21 -12.28 -16.17
CA GLN A 65 -13.56 -12.38 -16.73
C GLN A 65 -13.57 -12.36 -18.25
N PHE A 66 -12.68 -11.61 -18.90
CA PHE A 66 -12.72 -11.35 -20.34
C PHE A 66 -11.52 -11.89 -21.11
N ALA A 67 -10.38 -12.13 -20.48
CA ALA A 67 -9.20 -12.72 -21.12
C ALA A 67 -9.49 -14.14 -21.63
N ARG A 68 -8.82 -14.51 -22.74
CA ARG A 68 -8.90 -15.84 -23.35
C ARG A 68 -7.52 -16.48 -23.53
N ASP A 69 -6.47 -15.68 -23.49
CA ASP A 69 -5.10 -16.16 -23.64
C ASP A 69 -4.66 -16.93 -22.39
N PRO A 70 -4.18 -18.19 -22.51
CA PRO A 70 -3.84 -19.00 -21.35
C PRO A 70 -2.70 -18.43 -20.51
N LYS A 71 -1.71 -17.76 -21.14
CA LYS A 71 -0.59 -17.13 -20.42
C LYS A 71 -1.05 -15.93 -19.63
N LEU A 72 -1.92 -15.11 -20.23
CA LEU A 72 -2.53 -13.98 -19.55
C LEU A 72 -3.42 -14.42 -18.39
N LEU A 73 -4.19 -15.50 -18.55
CA LEU A 73 -5.00 -16.06 -17.46
C LEU A 73 -4.13 -16.54 -16.29
N ALA A 74 -3.03 -17.28 -16.59
CA ALA A 74 -2.09 -17.72 -15.56
C ALA A 74 -1.42 -16.54 -14.84
N PHE A 75 -0.97 -15.52 -15.59
CA PHE A 75 -0.46 -14.26 -15.04
C PHE A 75 -1.47 -13.60 -14.10
N ALA A 76 -2.69 -13.39 -14.57
CA ALA A 76 -3.72 -12.71 -13.79
C ALA A 76 -4.14 -13.50 -12.53
N GLN A 77 -4.17 -14.83 -12.57
CA GLN A 77 -4.44 -15.67 -11.41
C GLN A 77 -3.33 -15.59 -10.36
N HIS A 78 -2.07 -15.60 -10.80
CA HIS A 78 -0.92 -15.49 -9.92
C HIS A 78 -0.93 -14.15 -9.17
N HIS A 79 -1.03 -13.05 -9.90
CA HIS A 79 -1.01 -11.72 -9.30
C HIS A 79 -2.26 -11.43 -8.46
N LEU A 80 -3.45 -11.91 -8.85
CA LEU A 80 -4.64 -11.81 -8.01
C LEU A 80 -4.42 -12.37 -6.61
N ALA A 81 -3.72 -13.50 -6.48
CA ALA A 81 -3.42 -14.09 -5.17
C ALA A 81 -2.48 -13.19 -4.34
N THR A 82 -1.51 -12.55 -4.97
CA THR A 82 -0.61 -11.58 -4.32
C THR A 82 -1.39 -10.35 -3.84
N GLU A 83 -2.24 -9.75 -4.70
CA GLU A 83 -3.06 -8.58 -4.33
C GLU A 83 -4.05 -8.88 -3.19
N GLN A 84 -4.61 -10.08 -3.16
CA GLN A 84 -5.45 -10.51 -2.04
C GLN A 84 -4.66 -10.61 -0.73
N ASN A 85 -3.38 -11.01 -0.80
CA ASN A 85 -2.49 -11.01 0.35
C ASN A 85 -2.14 -9.58 0.80
N HIS A 86 -1.81 -8.68 -0.13
CA HIS A 86 -1.56 -7.26 0.16
C HIS A 86 -2.78 -6.62 0.84
N LEU A 87 -3.97 -6.80 0.26
CA LEU A 87 -5.21 -6.33 0.86
C LEU A 87 -5.41 -6.85 2.30
N ARG A 88 -5.09 -8.12 2.54
CA ARG A 88 -5.18 -8.71 3.89
C ARG A 88 -4.17 -8.06 4.85
N LEU A 89 -2.93 -7.86 4.42
CA LEU A 89 -1.88 -7.23 5.22
C LEU A 89 -2.23 -5.79 5.58
N ILE A 90 -2.62 -4.98 4.59
CA ILE A 90 -3.02 -3.57 4.79
C ILE A 90 -4.28 -3.47 5.65
N SER A 91 -5.28 -4.36 5.45
CA SER A 91 -6.48 -4.43 6.29
C SER A 91 -6.16 -4.75 7.76
N GLY A 92 -5.06 -5.46 8.02
CA GLY A 92 -4.60 -5.71 9.39
C GLY A 92 -4.17 -4.44 10.13
N TRP A 93 -3.66 -3.45 9.39
CA TRP A 93 -3.22 -2.16 9.93
C TRP A 93 -4.33 -1.10 9.99
N LEU A 94 -5.32 -1.16 9.08
CA LEU A 94 -6.37 -0.15 8.94
C LEU A 94 -7.67 -0.64 9.57
N PRO A 95 -8.20 0.00 10.64
CA PRO A 95 -9.51 -0.34 11.18
C PRO A 95 -10.62 -0.18 10.13
N ALA A 96 -11.59 -1.09 10.11
CA ALA A 96 -12.69 -1.08 9.12
C ALA A 96 -13.49 0.25 9.12
N ALA A 97 -13.61 0.91 10.27
CA ALA A 97 -14.24 2.23 10.39
C ALA A 97 -13.49 3.34 9.64
N GLN A 98 -12.23 3.09 9.24
CA GLN A 98 -11.38 4.02 8.50
C GLN A 98 -11.35 3.72 6.99
N TYR A 99 -12.08 2.73 6.50
CA TYR A 99 -12.16 2.43 5.07
C TYR A 99 -12.81 3.59 4.30
N SER A 100 -12.35 3.83 3.08
CA SER A 100 -12.93 4.85 2.22
C SER A 100 -14.38 4.55 1.88
N ARG A 101 -15.24 5.57 1.93
CA ARG A 101 -16.64 5.48 1.49
C ARG A 101 -16.77 5.34 -0.03
N LEU A 102 -15.69 5.59 -0.76
CA LEU A 102 -15.63 5.46 -2.22
C LEU A 102 -15.29 4.05 -2.71
N LEU A 103 -15.14 3.06 -1.81
CA LEU A 103 -14.81 1.68 -2.19
C LEU A 103 -15.73 1.08 -3.28
N PRO A 104 -17.07 1.29 -3.29
CA PRO A 104 -17.91 0.78 -4.38
C PRO A 104 -17.53 1.33 -5.75
N LEU A 105 -17.21 2.63 -5.82
CA LEU A 105 -16.71 3.27 -7.04
C LEU A 105 -15.34 2.73 -7.42
N TRP A 106 -14.49 2.49 -6.43
CA TRP A 106 -13.15 1.96 -6.60
C TRP A 106 -13.15 0.55 -7.18
N ARG A 107 -14.02 -0.30 -6.68
CA ARG A 107 -14.22 -1.66 -7.20
C ARG A 107 -14.66 -1.64 -8.67
N LEU A 108 -15.63 -0.79 -9.01
CA LEU A 108 -16.09 -0.65 -10.38
C LEU A 108 -14.98 -0.12 -11.30
N ALA A 109 -14.28 0.92 -10.90
CA ALA A 109 -13.18 1.50 -11.67
C ALA A 109 -12.04 0.48 -11.87
N GLY A 110 -11.63 -0.25 -10.82
CA GLY A 110 -10.64 -1.31 -10.90
C GLY A 110 -11.09 -2.42 -11.86
N PHE A 111 -12.31 -2.93 -11.70
CA PHE A 111 -12.83 -3.96 -12.59
C PHE A 111 -12.83 -3.52 -14.07
N LEU A 112 -13.25 -2.30 -14.37
CA LEU A 112 -13.23 -1.77 -15.74
C LEU A 112 -11.81 -1.56 -16.27
N THR A 113 -10.86 -1.17 -15.39
CA THR A 113 -9.44 -1.02 -15.74
C THR A 113 -8.82 -2.34 -16.18
N GLY A 114 -9.27 -3.47 -15.66
CA GLY A 114 -8.86 -4.80 -16.12
C GLY A 114 -9.68 -5.34 -17.29
N ALA A 115 -11.01 -5.20 -17.21
CA ALA A 115 -11.94 -5.77 -18.17
C ALA A 115 -11.81 -5.16 -19.57
N LEU A 116 -11.74 -3.82 -19.66
CA LEU A 116 -11.66 -3.14 -20.96
C LEU A 116 -10.40 -3.52 -21.75
N PRO A 117 -9.17 -3.45 -21.20
CA PRO A 117 -7.98 -3.90 -21.91
C PRO A 117 -8.03 -5.37 -22.30
N ALA A 118 -8.64 -6.25 -21.48
CA ALA A 118 -8.75 -7.67 -21.77
C ALA A 118 -9.53 -7.97 -23.08
N LEU A 119 -10.47 -7.09 -23.46
CA LEU A 119 -11.18 -7.18 -24.73
C LEU A 119 -10.28 -6.89 -25.95
N PHE A 120 -9.16 -6.17 -25.75
CA PHE A 120 -8.20 -5.83 -26.79
C PHE A 120 -6.95 -6.74 -26.80
N GLY A 121 -6.92 -7.72 -25.90
CA GLY A 121 -5.91 -8.77 -25.86
C GLY A 121 -4.74 -8.53 -24.90
N PRO A 122 -3.81 -9.49 -24.81
CA PRO A 122 -2.77 -9.53 -23.77
C PRO A 122 -1.91 -8.28 -23.70
N LYS A 123 -1.51 -7.72 -24.86
CA LYS A 123 -0.69 -6.50 -24.91
C LYS A 123 -1.32 -5.33 -24.17
N ALA A 124 -2.63 -5.12 -24.37
CA ALA A 124 -3.35 -4.01 -23.74
C ALA A 124 -3.39 -4.20 -22.22
N VAL A 125 -3.57 -5.44 -21.75
CA VAL A 125 -3.56 -5.76 -20.32
C VAL A 125 -2.17 -5.53 -19.73
N TYR A 126 -1.12 -6.13 -20.31
CA TYR A 126 0.23 -5.97 -19.77
C TYR A 126 0.68 -4.49 -19.71
N ALA A 127 0.38 -3.69 -20.74
CA ALA A 127 0.70 -2.27 -20.72
C ALA A 127 -0.11 -1.50 -19.66
N THR A 128 -1.36 -1.92 -19.39
CA THR A 128 -2.20 -1.34 -18.34
C THR A 128 -1.64 -1.67 -16.96
N ILE A 129 -1.28 -2.92 -16.72
CA ILE A 129 -0.67 -3.35 -15.45
C ILE A 129 0.65 -2.61 -15.21
N GLU A 130 1.56 -2.57 -16.21
CA GLU A 130 2.81 -1.79 -16.11
C GLU A 130 2.56 -0.33 -15.68
N ALA A 131 1.53 0.32 -16.24
CA ALA A 131 1.19 1.70 -15.90
C ALA A 131 0.63 1.84 -14.48
N VAL A 132 -0.20 0.90 -14.03
CA VAL A 132 -0.76 0.87 -12.66
C VAL A 132 0.38 0.67 -11.67
N GLU A 133 1.19 -0.38 -11.83
CA GLU A 133 2.23 -0.74 -10.86
C GLU A 133 3.38 0.27 -10.83
N THR A 134 3.62 0.99 -11.90
CA THR A 134 4.55 2.13 -11.90
C THR A 134 4.07 3.22 -10.96
N PHE A 135 2.77 3.50 -10.93
CA PHE A 135 2.19 4.46 -10.00
C PHE A 135 2.20 3.92 -8.56
N VAL A 136 1.80 2.67 -8.35
CA VAL A 136 1.70 2.05 -7.03
C VAL A 136 3.08 1.98 -6.37
N ASN A 137 4.13 1.57 -7.10
CA ASN A 137 5.50 1.59 -6.62
C ASN A 137 5.92 2.97 -6.10
N TYR A 138 5.67 4.05 -6.87
CA TYR A 138 5.95 5.41 -6.42
C TYR A 138 5.15 5.79 -5.17
N HIS A 139 3.89 5.36 -5.10
CA HIS A 139 3.01 5.65 -3.98
C HIS A 139 3.52 5.02 -2.68
N TYR A 140 3.95 3.74 -2.71
CA TYR A 140 4.58 3.07 -1.58
C TYR A 140 5.91 3.72 -1.20
N GLU A 141 6.76 4.07 -2.17
CA GLU A 141 8.05 4.70 -1.92
C GLU A 141 7.93 5.97 -1.08
N VAL A 142 7.00 6.86 -1.42
CA VAL A 142 6.74 8.09 -0.67
C VAL A 142 6.40 7.80 0.80
N GLN A 143 5.60 6.78 1.07
CA GLN A 143 5.21 6.40 2.42
C GLN A 143 6.36 5.75 3.20
N ILE A 144 7.09 4.84 2.56
CA ILE A 144 8.26 4.18 3.15
C ILE A 144 9.31 5.20 3.58
N LEU A 145 9.54 6.23 2.76
CA LEU A 145 10.45 7.34 3.08
C LEU A 145 9.92 8.18 4.25
N ALA A 146 8.62 8.46 4.31
CA ALA A 146 8.01 9.19 5.43
C ALA A 146 8.14 8.43 6.77
N LEU A 147 8.12 7.10 6.75
CA LEU A 147 8.26 6.25 7.93
C LEU A 147 9.72 5.95 8.31
N ALA A 148 10.70 6.27 7.45
CA ALA A 148 12.08 5.79 7.58
C ALA A 148 12.79 6.18 8.88
N ARG A 149 12.42 7.32 9.48
CA ARG A 149 13.04 7.86 10.70
C ARG A 149 12.22 7.60 11.97
N GLN A 150 11.10 6.88 11.86
CA GLN A 150 10.15 6.66 12.95
C GLN A 150 10.21 5.20 13.37
N ILE A 151 10.94 4.93 14.43
CA ILE A 151 11.24 3.55 14.88
C ILE A 151 9.98 2.78 15.30
N GLU A 152 8.97 3.49 15.81
CA GLU A 152 7.68 2.93 16.19
C GLU A 152 6.93 2.29 15.02
N PHE A 153 7.13 2.77 13.78
CA PHE A 153 6.49 2.23 12.57
C PHE A 153 7.33 1.20 11.83
N ARG A 154 8.37 0.65 12.45
CA ARG A 154 9.26 -0.30 11.79
C ARG A 154 8.52 -1.48 11.16
N HIS A 155 7.52 -2.04 11.84
CA HIS A 155 6.74 -3.18 11.33
C HIS A 155 5.84 -2.77 10.17
N LEU A 156 5.15 -1.63 10.28
CA LEU A 156 4.36 -1.09 9.17
C LEU A 156 5.25 -0.82 7.94
N ARG A 157 6.39 -0.14 8.18
CA ARG A 157 7.33 0.13 7.09
C ARG A 157 7.83 -1.14 6.41
N GLN A 158 8.07 -2.23 7.16
CA GLN A 158 8.45 -3.50 6.58
C GLN A 158 7.33 -4.09 5.74
N THR A 159 6.08 -4.07 6.21
CA THR A 159 4.91 -4.50 5.42
C THR A 159 4.83 -3.75 4.08
N LEU A 160 5.01 -2.41 4.09
CA LEU A 160 4.97 -1.62 2.86
C LEU A 160 6.15 -1.91 1.92
N LEU A 161 7.33 -2.22 2.47
CA LEU A 161 8.51 -2.63 1.67
C LEU A 161 8.27 -3.98 0.98
N ASP A 162 7.66 -4.92 1.69
CA ASP A 162 7.37 -6.25 1.14
C ASP A 162 6.32 -6.14 0.03
N CYS A 163 5.22 -5.39 0.24
CA CYS A 163 4.25 -5.12 -0.81
C CYS A 163 4.91 -4.42 -2.01
N GLN A 164 5.69 -3.36 -1.78
CA GLN A 164 6.38 -2.63 -2.86
C GLN A 164 7.29 -3.53 -3.70
N ALA A 165 7.98 -4.49 -3.08
CA ALA A 165 8.84 -5.42 -3.80
C ALA A 165 8.04 -6.31 -4.78
N ASP A 166 6.86 -6.75 -4.37
CA ASP A 166 5.94 -7.51 -5.21
C ASP A 166 5.40 -6.64 -6.35
N GLU A 167 5.04 -5.36 -6.11
CA GLU A 167 4.56 -4.43 -7.16
C GLU A 167 5.63 -4.15 -8.23
N VAL A 168 6.89 -4.04 -7.80
CA VAL A 168 8.02 -3.91 -8.73
C VAL A 168 8.15 -5.16 -9.60
N ALA A 169 7.99 -6.35 -9.02
CA ALA A 169 8.03 -7.61 -9.76
C ALA A 169 6.85 -7.71 -10.75
N HIS A 170 5.62 -7.35 -10.34
CA HIS A 170 4.42 -7.30 -11.20
C HIS A 170 4.63 -6.38 -12.40
N ARG A 171 5.12 -5.16 -12.16
CA ARG A 171 5.44 -4.20 -13.21
C ARG A 171 6.45 -4.75 -14.20
N ASP A 172 7.55 -5.31 -13.70
CA ASP A 172 8.67 -5.77 -14.53
C ASP A 172 8.27 -7.01 -15.35
N GLU A 173 7.47 -7.91 -14.79
CA GLU A 173 6.90 -9.06 -15.51
C GLU A 173 5.93 -8.59 -16.61
N ALA A 174 5.03 -7.65 -16.29
CA ALA A 174 4.12 -7.09 -17.29
C ALA A 174 4.88 -6.38 -18.43
N ALA A 175 5.88 -5.56 -18.08
CA ALA A 175 6.74 -4.89 -19.06
C ALA A 175 7.50 -5.88 -19.96
N ALA A 176 8.03 -6.97 -19.38
CA ALA A 176 8.71 -8.02 -20.14
C ALA A 176 7.74 -8.74 -21.10
N ALA A 177 6.53 -9.08 -20.62
CA ALA A 177 5.50 -9.70 -21.45
C ALA A 177 5.03 -8.76 -22.57
N ALA A 178 4.92 -7.46 -22.33
CA ALA A 178 4.53 -6.47 -23.32
C ALA A 178 5.57 -6.31 -24.46
N LYS A 179 6.87 -6.51 -24.20
CA LYS A 179 7.94 -6.41 -25.22
C LYS A 179 7.80 -7.39 -26.38
N GLY A 180 7.13 -8.52 -26.17
CA GLY A 180 6.86 -9.53 -27.21
C GLY A 180 5.89 -9.06 -28.30
N PHE A 181 5.29 -7.86 -28.17
CA PHE A 181 4.30 -7.32 -29.09
C PHE A 181 4.86 -6.12 -29.86
N SER A 182 4.39 -5.90 -31.09
CA SER A 182 4.79 -4.75 -31.92
C SER A 182 4.39 -3.42 -31.27
N GLN A 183 5.02 -2.31 -31.68
CA GLN A 183 4.85 -0.97 -31.06
C GLN A 183 3.40 -0.60 -30.72
N SER A 184 3.20 -0.02 -29.54
CA SER A 184 1.87 0.39 -29.06
C SER A 184 1.32 1.56 -29.85
N GLY A 185 0.08 1.43 -30.35
CA GLY A 185 -0.64 2.52 -30.99
C GLY A 185 -0.89 3.69 -30.00
N TRP A 186 -1.18 4.88 -30.56
CA TRP A 186 -1.44 6.06 -29.74
C TRP A 186 -2.59 5.90 -28.76
N MET A 187 -3.63 5.10 -29.11
CA MET A 187 -4.77 4.83 -28.24
C MET A 187 -4.36 4.10 -26.95
N LEU A 188 -3.50 3.07 -27.06
CA LEU A 188 -3.03 2.36 -25.87
C LEU A 188 -2.15 3.28 -24.98
N ARG A 189 -1.32 4.11 -25.58
CA ARG A 189 -0.55 5.11 -24.82
C ARG A 189 -1.45 6.10 -24.09
N ALA A 190 -2.49 6.61 -24.77
CA ALA A 190 -3.47 7.50 -24.16
C ALA A 190 -4.24 6.83 -23.02
N TRP A 191 -4.62 5.56 -23.19
CA TRP A 191 -5.23 4.75 -22.13
C TRP A 191 -4.32 4.62 -20.90
N CYS A 192 -3.07 4.20 -21.08
CA CYS A 192 -2.12 4.06 -19.97
C CYS A 192 -1.85 5.40 -19.26
N ALA A 193 -1.75 6.49 -20.02
CA ALA A 193 -1.61 7.83 -19.44
C ALA A 193 -2.85 8.24 -18.63
N MET A 194 -4.05 7.93 -19.11
CA MET A 194 -5.31 8.18 -18.39
C MET A 194 -5.39 7.35 -17.11
N VAL A 195 -5.02 6.07 -17.15
CA VAL A 195 -4.99 5.19 -15.98
C VAL A 195 -4.01 5.74 -14.93
N GLY A 196 -2.78 6.09 -15.30
CA GLY A 196 -1.80 6.66 -14.38
C GLY A 196 -2.22 8.01 -13.78
N ALA A 197 -2.82 8.89 -14.58
CA ALA A 197 -3.34 10.17 -14.09
C ALA A 197 -4.57 9.98 -13.18
N GLY A 198 -5.46 9.05 -13.53
CA GLY A 198 -6.63 8.67 -12.74
C GLY A 198 -6.22 8.13 -11.37
N SER A 199 -5.22 7.26 -11.31
CA SER A 199 -4.69 6.72 -10.05
C SER A 199 -4.17 7.83 -9.13
N LYS A 200 -3.44 8.83 -9.65
CA LYS A 200 -2.99 9.99 -8.87
C LYS A 200 -4.14 10.82 -8.31
N ALA A 201 -5.11 11.15 -9.14
CA ALA A 201 -6.28 11.93 -8.74
C ALA A 201 -7.08 11.20 -7.64
N ALA A 202 -7.20 9.93 -7.78
CA ALA A 202 -7.90 9.04 -6.89
C ALA A 202 -7.29 8.97 -5.49
N VAL A 203 -5.98 8.75 -5.40
CA VAL A 203 -5.26 8.77 -4.11
C VAL A 203 -5.44 10.10 -3.40
N THR A 204 -5.39 11.23 -4.14
CA THR A 204 -5.63 12.55 -3.56
C THR A 204 -7.03 12.68 -2.96
N LEU A 205 -8.05 12.18 -3.67
CA LEU A 205 -9.44 12.22 -3.20
C LEU A 205 -9.67 11.31 -1.98
N ILE A 206 -9.19 10.07 -2.02
CA ILE A 206 -9.38 9.08 -0.96
C ILE A 206 -8.72 9.50 0.36
N ARG A 207 -7.59 10.19 0.28
CA ARG A 207 -6.88 10.65 1.48
C ARG A 207 -7.76 11.49 2.42
N HIS A 208 -8.78 12.15 1.88
CA HIS A 208 -9.66 13.08 2.60
C HIS A 208 -11.07 12.53 2.87
N ILE A 209 -11.45 11.37 2.32
CA ILE A 209 -12.79 10.76 2.42
C ILE A 209 -12.67 9.31 2.90
#